data_f58090fdcd0e07356bb1f69d53bbfabb
#
_entry.id   f58090fdcd0e07356bb1f69d53bbfabb
#
_cell.length_a   1.000
_cell.length_b   1.000
_cell.length_c   1.000
_cell.angle_alpha   90.00
_cell.angle_beta   90.00
_cell.angle_gamma   90.00
#
_symmetry.space_group_name_H-M   'P 1'
#
loop_
_entity.id
_entity.type
_entity.pdbx_description
1 polymer ?
#
loop_
_entity_poly.entity_id
_entity_poly.type
_entity_poly.pdbx_seq_one_letter_code
_entity_poly.pdbx_strand_id
1 'polypeptide(L)'
;TRIVLDNKLKTNTKSYLFKTANKNNTIIFYNEAIKTKIADFKKKKIEVIKSKINNNKKFDLSLILKKLYNLGCRNILVEGGNELTKNFLRKKKFNQFYLFKSPKKLSKLTDYKEFNGFNILKQNYKTRLKIKSNFGKDTVALYKN
;
A
#
# COMPACT_ATOMS: atom_id res chain seq x y z
N THR A 1 3.12 -9.54 -9.25
CA THR A 1 4.26 -8.66 -8.87
C THR A 1 3.97 -7.96 -7.56
N ARG A 2 4.92 -7.97 -6.63
CA ARG A 2 4.85 -7.26 -5.36
C ARG A 2 5.43 -5.86 -5.52
N ILE A 3 4.73 -4.84 -5.02
CA ILE A 3 5.16 -3.45 -5.13
C ILE A 3 5.33 -2.89 -3.73
N VAL A 4 6.48 -2.31 -3.43
CA VAL A 4 6.79 -1.73 -2.13
C VAL A 4 7.16 -0.26 -2.28
N LEU A 5 6.61 0.58 -1.42
CA LEU A 5 6.99 1.99 -1.30
C LEU A 5 7.88 2.14 -0.06
N ASP A 6 9.18 2.22 -0.28
CA ASP A 6 10.20 2.27 0.79
C ASP A 6 11.14 3.44 0.58
N ASN A 7 10.76 4.61 1.07
CA ASN A 7 11.46 5.87 0.83
C ASN A 7 12.99 5.80 1.02
N LYS A 8 13.44 5.12 2.06
CA LYS A 8 14.87 5.01 2.42
C LYS A 8 15.47 3.64 2.13
N LEU A 9 14.77 2.80 1.38
CA LEU A 9 15.16 1.41 1.08
C LEU A 9 15.53 0.64 2.37
N LYS A 10 14.68 0.76 3.40
CA LYS A 10 14.89 0.13 4.71
C LYS A 10 14.51 -1.35 4.75
N THR A 11 13.88 -1.86 3.71
CA THR A 11 13.50 -3.28 3.62
C THR A 11 14.68 -4.17 4.03
N ASN A 12 14.41 -5.07 4.95
CA ASN A 12 15.42 -5.95 5.52
C ASN A 12 15.78 -7.06 4.51
N THR A 13 17.07 -7.25 4.26
CA THR A 13 17.58 -8.31 3.39
C THR A 13 17.32 -9.74 3.93
N LYS A 14 17.01 -9.86 5.22
CA LYS A 14 16.58 -11.13 5.85
C LYS A 14 15.06 -11.36 5.77
N SER A 15 14.28 -10.37 5.27
CA SER A 15 12.81 -10.49 5.19
C SER A 15 12.39 -11.55 4.17
N TYR A 16 11.18 -12.11 4.37
CA TYR A 16 10.57 -13.04 3.42
C TYR A 16 10.45 -12.43 2.02
N LEU A 17 10.07 -11.15 1.93
CA LEU A 17 10.01 -10.41 0.67
C LEU A 17 11.34 -10.47 -0.09
N PHE A 18 12.46 -10.19 0.59
CA PHE A 18 13.78 -10.20 -0.04
C PHE A 18 14.22 -11.62 -0.38
N LYS A 19 14.02 -12.60 0.52
CA LYS A 19 14.39 -14.00 0.30
C LYS A 19 13.70 -14.62 -0.91
N THR A 20 12.42 -14.30 -1.11
CA THR A 20 11.57 -14.86 -2.19
C THR A 20 11.53 -13.99 -3.44
N ALA A 21 12.32 -12.90 -3.50
CA ALA A 21 12.40 -12.08 -4.70
C ALA A 21 13.14 -12.82 -5.81
N ASN A 22 12.60 -12.67 -7.02
CA ASN A 22 13.23 -13.15 -8.26
C ASN A 22 12.90 -12.19 -9.39
N LYS A 23 13.34 -12.48 -10.61
CA LYS A 23 13.09 -11.63 -11.78
C LYS A 23 11.58 -11.36 -11.94
N ASN A 24 11.23 -10.09 -12.09
CA ASN A 24 9.87 -9.59 -12.37
C ASN A 24 8.81 -9.80 -11.29
N ASN A 25 9.17 -10.24 -10.08
CA ASN A 25 8.17 -10.46 -9.04
C ASN A 25 8.16 -9.38 -7.93
N THR A 26 9.15 -8.49 -7.91
CA THR A 26 9.26 -7.48 -6.85
C THR A 26 9.82 -6.17 -7.39
N ILE A 27 9.09 -5.08 -7.16
CA ILE A 27 9.47 -3.71 -7.49
C ILE A 27 9.47 -2.90 -6.21
N ILE A 28 10.53 -2.13 -5.95
CA ILE A 28 10.61 -1.24 -4.80
C ILE A 28 10.84 0.19 -5.28
N PHE A 29 9.92 1.09 -4.96
CA PHE A 29 10.12 2.52 -5.14
C PHE A 29 10.84 3.10 -3.94
N TYR A 30 11.94 3.82 -4.21
CA TYR A 30 12.72 4.48 -3.17
C TYR A 30 13.03 5.94 -3.57
N ASN A 31 13.38 6.78 -2.62
CA ASN A 31 13.86 8.14 -2.89
C ASN A 31 15.36 8.26 -2.63
N GLU A 32 15.81 7.78 -1.48
CA GLU A 32 17.20 7.84 -1.02
C GLU A 32 17.67 6.47 -0.57
N ALA A 33 18.87 6.07 -1.00
CA ALA A 33 19.55 4.89 -0.51
C ALA A 33 21.04 4.94 -0.85
N ILE A 34 21.86 4.25 -0.07
CA ILE A 34 23.29 4.10 -0.35
C ILE A 34 23.50 3.15 -1.54
N LYS A 35 24.55 3.40 -2.33
CA LYS A 35 24.83 2.64 -3.56
C LYS A 35 24.97 1.13 -3.32
N THR A 36 25.64 0.74 -2.23
CA THR A 36 25.84 -0.67 -1.86
C THR A 36 24.50 -1.38 -1.68
N LYS A 37 23.57 -0.79 -0.95
CA LYS A 37 22.24 -1.35 -0.73
C LYS A 37 21.44 -1.50 -2.03
N ILE A 38 21.48 -0.50 -2.90
CA ILE A 38 20.86 -0.58 -4.23
C ILE A 38 21.45 -1.76 -5.03
N ALA A 39 22.77 -1.93 -4.98
CA ALA A 39 23.45 -3.04 -5.65
C ALA A 39 23.00 -4.41 -5.11
N ASP A 40 22.85 -4.56 -3.79
CA ASP A 40 22.39 -5.81 -3.17
C ASP A 40 20.97 -6.19 -3.61
N PHE A 41 20.07 -5.20 -3.69
CA PHE A 41 18.72 -5.43 -4.19
C PHE A 41 18.70 -5.84 -5.66
N LYS A 42 19.52 -5.18 -6.50
CA LYS A 42 19.66 -5.53 -7.92
C LYS A 42 20.25 -6.94 -8.12
N LYS A 43 21.28 -7.34 -7.34
CA LYS A 43 21.82 -8.69 -7.34
C LYS A 43 20.74 -9.74 -7.08
N LYS A 44 19.77 -9.43 -6.22
CA LYS A 44 18.60 -10.29 -5.92
C LYS A 44 17.49 -10.20 -6.97
N LYS A 45 17.75 -9.53 -8.11
CA LYS A 45 16.79 -9.32 -9.21
C LYS A 45 15.52 -8.55 -8.78
N ILE A 46 15.62 -7.75 -7.73
CA ILE A 46 14.59 -6.79 -7.33
C ILE A 46 14.73 -5.55 -8.21
N GLU A 47 13.67 -5.14 -8.86
CA GLU A 47 13.64 -3.87 -9.58
C GLU A 47 13.54 -2.74 -8.57
N VAL A 48 14.55 -1.87 -8.49
CA VAL A 48 14.54 -0.69 -7.63
C VAL A 48 14.41 0.57 -8.48
N ILE A 49 13.35 1.35 -8.22
CA ILE A 49 13.00 2.54 -9.01
C ILE A 49 13.11 3.77 -8.12
N LYS A 50 14.02 4.68 -8.47
CA LYS A 50 14.09 5.97 -7.78
C LYS A 50 12.88 6.82 -8.12
N SER A 51 12.22 7.38 -7.10
CA SER A 51 11.05 8.23 -7.25
C SER A 51 11.10 9.39 -6.26
N LYS A 52 10.71 10.58 -6.73
CA LYS A 52 10.66 11.77 -5.91
C LYS A 52 9.57 11.67 -4.84
N ILE A 53 9.82 12.29 -3.70
CA ILE A 53 8.85 12.51 -2.62
C ILE A 53 8.48 13.99 -2.57
N ASN A 54 7.30 14.29 -2.03
CA ASN A 54 6.87 15.66 -1.78
C ASN A 54 7.45 16.21 -0.46
N ASN A 55 7.17 17.48 -0.14
CA ASN A 55 7.61 18.13 1.09
C ASN A 55 7.19 17.40 2.37
N ASN A 56 6.11 16.63 2.33
CA ASN A 56 5.65 15.79 3.44
C ASN A 56 6.31 14.40 3.47
N LYS A 57 7.42 14.23 2.75
CA LYS A 57 8.19 12.97 2.65
C LYS A 57 7.36 11.79 2.14
N LYS A 58 6.33 12.04 1.33
CA LYS A 58 5.45 11.01 0.73
C LYS A 58 5.66 10.93 -0.77
N PHE A 59 5.60 9.72 -1.32
CA PHE A 59 5.61 9.51 -2.75
C PHE A 59 4.38 10.14 -3.42
N ASP A 60 4.56 10.64 -4.63
CA ASP A 60 3.43 11.03 -5.48
C ASP A 60 2.79 9.77 -6.07
N LEU A 61 1.58 9.45 -5.58
CA LEU A 61 0.85 8.26 -6.04
C LEU A 61 0.51 8.32 -7.53
N SER A 62 0.29 9.50 -8.11
CA SER A 62 -0.01 9.61 -9.53
C SER A 62 1.18 9.20 -10.39
N LEU A 63 2.38 9.63 -10.00
CA LEU A 63 3.61 9.22 -10.67
C LEU A 63 3.90 7.73 -10.50
N ILE A 64 3.71 7.20 -9.30
CA ILE A 64 3.87 5.76 -9.01
C ILE A 64 2.91 4.94 -9.89
N LEU A 65 1.62 5.27 -9.87
CA LEU A 65 0.60 4.56 -10.64
C LEU A 65 0.86 4.64 -12.16
N LYS A 66 1.25 5.81 -12.67
CA LYS A 66 1.66 5.97 -14.08
C LYS A 66 2.84 5.07 -14.44
N LYS A 67 3.86 5.01 -13.56
CA LYS A 67 5.02 4.13 -13.79
C LYS A 67 4.62 2.66 -13.80
N LEU A 68 3.79 2.23 -12.86
CA LEU A 68 3.26 0.86 -12.80
C LEU A 68 2.42 0.51 -14.03
N TYR A 69 1.57 1.43 -14.49
CA TYR A 69 0.82 1.25 -15.73
C TYR A 69 1.75 1.02 -16.93
N ASN A 70 2.81 1.81 -17.06
CA ASN A 70 3.82 1.66 -18.14
C ASN A 70 4.60 0.34 -18.04
N LEU A 71 4.71 -0.24 -16.83
CA LEU A 71 5.28 -1.56 -16.59
C LEU A 71 4.27 -2.71 -16.81
N GLY A 72 3.08 -2.41 -17.31
CA GLY A 72 2.06 -3.41 -17.62
C GLY A 72 1.10 -3.76 -16.47
N CYS A 73 1.21 -3.11 -15.30
CA CYS A 73 0.28 -3.35 -14.19
C CYS A 73 -1.08 -2.70 -14.49
N ARG A 74 -2.11 -3.50 -14.69
CA ARG A 74 -3.48 -3.03 -14.98
C ARG A 74 -4.38 -3.03 -13.76
N ASN A 75 -4.19 -4.01 -12.88
CA ASN A 75 -4.93 -4.15 -11.63
C ASN A 75 -3.95 -4.14 -10.46
N ILE A 76 -4.25 -3.35 -9.43
CA ILE A 76 -3.39 -3.21 -8.25
C ILE A 76 -4.25 -3.40 -7.01
N LEU A 77 -3.91 -4.40 -6.19
CA LEU A 77 -4.43 -4.55 -4.85
C LEU A 77 -3.52 -3.75 -3.88
N VAL A 78 -4.13 -2.86 -3.10
CA VAL A 78 -3.41 -2.05 -2.13
C VAL A 78 -3.66 -2.58 -0.73
N GLU A 79 -2.66 -3.21 -0.15
CA GLU A 79 -2.64 -3.72 1.23
C GLU A 79 -1.66 -2.89 2.06
N GLY A 80 -1.92 -1.61 2.16
CA GLY A 80 -1.01 -0.69 2.84
C GLY A 80 -1.41 -0.40 4.28
N GLY A 81 -0.45 0.07 5.06
CA GLY A 81 -0.74 0.64 6.37
C GLY A 81 -1.57 1.93 6.28
N ASN A 82 -1.96 2.44 7.44
CA ASN A 82 -2.89 3.56 7.61
C ASN A 82 -2.57 4.80 6.75
N GLU A 83 -1.28 5.18 6.67
CA GLU A 83 -0.87 6.37 5.91
C GLU A 83 -1.01 6.19 4.40
N LEU A 84 -0.66 5.04 3.86
CA LEU A 84 -0.82 4.76 2.43
C LEU A 84 -2.31 4.72 2.06
N THR A 85 -3.11 4.00 2.83
CA THR A 85 -4.56 3.91 2.64
C THR A 85 -5.22 5.29 2.67
N LYS A 86 -4.91 6.12 3.66
CA LYS A 86 -5.42 7.51 3.72
C LYS A 86 -5.03 8.34 2.50
N ASN A 87 -3.81 8.16 1.99
CA ASN A 87 -3.37 8.90 0.82
C ASN A 87 -4.16 8.50 -0.44
N PHE A 88 -4.42 7.20 -0.63
CA PHE A 88 -5.30 6.71 -1.70
C PHE A 88 -6.72 7.27 -1.58
N LEU A 89 -7.30 7.26 -0.38
CA LEU A 89 -8.63 7.78 -0.10
C LEU A 89 -8.72 9.30 -0.38
N ARG A 90 -7.79 10.08 0.17
CA ARG A 90 -7.78 11.55 -0.01
C ARG A 90 -7.62 11.96 -1.47
N LYS A 91 -6.80 11.23 -2.23
CA LYS A 91 -6.53 11.53 -3.64
C LYS A 91 -7.50 10.84 -4.59
N LYS A 92 -8.49 10.13 -4.08
CA LYS A 92 -9.49 9.38 -4.88
C LYS A 92 -8.82 8.48 -5.93
N LYS A 93 -7.72 7.81 -5.59
CA LYS A 93 -6.94 6.97 -6.51
C LYS A 93 -7.25 5.48 -6.34
N PHE A 94 -8.52 5.13 -6.28
CA PHE A 94 -8.98 3.74 -6.22
C PHE A 94 -10.31 3.61 -6.98
N ASN A 95 -10.65 2.41 -7.42
CA ASN A 95 -11.96 2.11 -8.01
C ASN A 95 -12.88 1.47 -6.97
N GLN A 96 -12.32 0.59 -6.14
CA GLN A 96 -13.04 -0.14 -5.11
C GLN A 96 -12.24 -0.10 -3.81
N PHE A 97 -12.93 0.12 -2.71
CA PHE A 97 -12.36 0.08 -1.35
C PHE A 97 -13.21 -0.83 -0.48
N TYR A 98 -12.63 -1.94 -0.04
CA TYR A 98 -13.27 -2.90 0.85
C TYR A 98 -12.90 -2.59 2.29
N LEU A 99 -13.91 -2.33 3.12
CA LEU A 99 -13.76 -2.12 4.55
C LEU A 99 -14.25 -3.33 5.31
N PHE A 100 -13.33 -4.08 5.89
CA PHE A 100 -13.62 -5.17 6.82
C PHE A 100 -13.70 -4.61 8.23
N LYS A 101 -14.73 -4.95 8.96
CA LYS A 101 -14.94 -4.51 10.35
C LYS A 101 -15.34 -5.68 11.22
N SER A 102 -14.53 -5.97 12.23
CA SER A 102 -14.85 -6.92 13.28
C SER A 102 -15.66 -6.23 14.39
N PRO A 103 -16.64 -6.89 15.01
CA PRO A 103 -17.31 -6.42 16.21
C PRO A 103 -16.41 -6.49 17.45
N LYS A 104 -15.34 -7.31 17.41
CA LYS A 104 -14.37 -7.43 18.50
C LYS A 104 -13.52 -6.17 18.57
N LYS A 105 -13.46 -5.54 19.74
CA LYS A 105 -12.50 -4.49 20.03
C LYS A 105 -11.14 -5.15 20.29
N LEU A 106 -10.09 -4.66 19.62
CA LEU A 106 -8.73 -5.02 19.99
C LEU A 106 -8.48 -4.46 21.39
N SER A 107 -8.00 -5.31 22.31
CA SER A 107 -7.54 -4.84 23.61
C SER A 107 -6.44 -3.79 23.41
N LYS A 108 -6.21 -2.93 24.42
CA LYS A 108 -5.20 -1.86 24.41
C LYS A 108 -3.77 -2.43 24.32
N LEU A 109 -3.43 -3.05 23.19
CA LEU A 109 -2.04 -3.37 22.86
C LEU A 109 -1.37 -2.04 22.50
N THR A 110 -0.27 -1.76 23.13
CA THR A 110 0.46 -0.48 23.08
C THR A 110 0.87 -0.01 21.70
N ASP A 111 0.95 -0.91 20.71
CA ASP A 111 1.38 -0.62 19.34
C ASP A 111 0.26 -0.58 18.30
N TYR A 112 -0.99 -0.68 18.71
CA TYR A 112 -2.13 -0.65 17.81
C TYR A 112 -2.41 0.77 17.31
N LYS A 113 -2.40 0.94 15.98
CA LYS A 113 -2.81 2.19 15.34
C LYS A 113 -4.19 2.02 14.71
N GLU A 114 -5.17 2.68 15.29
CA GLU A 114 -6.53 2.70 14.76
C GLU A 114 -6.57 3.23 13.33
N PHE A 115 -7.43 2.63 12.49
CA PHE A 115 -7.72 3.16 11.16
C PHE A 115 -8.55 4.45 11.29
N ASN A 116 -7.92 5.58 11.06
CA ASN A 116 -8.57 6.90 11.14
C ASN A 116 -9.05 7.44 9.77
N GLY A 117 -9.15 6.58 8.77
CA GLY A 117 -9.70 6.92 7.44
C GLY A 117 -11.22 6.96 7.37
N PHE A 118 -11.94 6.59 8.46
CA PHE A 118 -13.40 6.59 8.49
C PHE A 118 -14.04 7.94 8.16
N ASN A 119 -13.47 9.03 8.68
CA ASN A 119 -14.00 10.37 8.41
C ASN A 119 -13.90 10.72 6.93
N ILE A 120 -12.79 10.33 6.28
CA ILE A 120 -12.61 10.53 4.84
C ILE A 120 -13.66 9.73 4.06
N LEU A 121 -13.92 8.48 4.46
CA LEU A 121 -14.92 7.64 3.81
C LEU A 121 -16.33 8.25 3.96
N LYS A 122 -16.71 8.65 5.16
CA LYS A 122 -18.04 9.25 5.44
C LYS A 122 -18.26 10.55 4.68
N GLN A 123 -17.25 11.42 4.63
CA GLN A 123 -17.36 12.74 4.02
C GLN A 123 -17.32 12.72 2.50
N ASN A 124 -16.52 11.84 1.90
CA ASN A 124 -16.19 11.91 0.48
C ASN A 124 -16.81 10.80 -0.38
N TYR A 125 -17.34 9.73 0.25
CA TYR A 125 -17.83 8.57 -0.50
C TYR A 125 -19.26 8.22 -0.07
N LYS A 126 -20.23 8.55 -0.93
CA LYS A 126 -21.66 8.28 -0.68
C LYS A 126 -22.06 6.86 -1.02
N THR A 127 -21.48 6.29 -2.08
CA THR A 127 -21.82 4.95 -2.53
C THR A 127 -21.19 3.90 -1.63
N ARG A 128 -22.02 3.27 -0.82
CA ARG A 128 -21.62 2.21 0.08
C ARG A 128 -22.57 1.03 -0.07
N LEU A 129 -22.01 -0.12 -0.47
CA LEU A 129 -22.73 -1.38 -0.55
C LEU A 129 -22.32 -2.26 0.63
N LYS A 130 -23.30 -2.75 1.38
CA LYS A 130 -23.07 -3.78 2.39
C LYS A 130 -22.98 -5.11 1.68
N ILE A 131 -21.86 -5.82 1.83
CA ILE A 131 -21.67 -7.12 1.23
C ILE A 131 -22.13 -8.17 2.23
N LYS A 132 -23.03 -9.06 1.80
CA LYS A 132 -23.35 -10.27 2.56
C LYS A 132 -22.11 -11.15 2.56
N SER A 133 -21.59 -11.49 3.73
CA SER A 133 -20.38 -12.28 3.86
C SER A 133 -20.60 -13.39 4.88
N ASN A 134 -19.97 -14.53 4.64
CA ASN A 134 -19.97 -15.68 5.56
C ASN A 134 -18.79 -15.60 6.55
N PHE A 135 -18.27 -14.39 6.84
CA PHE A 135 -17.17 -14.19 7.78
C PHE A 135 -17.64 -14.08 9.24
N GLY A 136 -18.62 -14.89 9.62
CA GLY A 136 -19.18 -14.90 10.97
C GLY A 136 -19.83 -13.55 11.32
N LYS A 137 -19.37 -12.92 12.41
CA LYS A 137 -19.91 -11.61 12.87
C LYS A 137 -19.24 -10.40 12.21
N ASP A 138 -18.24 -10.61 11.35
CA ASP A 138 -17.56 -9.52 10.67
C ASP A 138 -18.45 -8.92 9.56
N THR A 139 -18.27 -7.65 9.32
CA THR A 139 -19.01 -6.94 8.26
C THR A 139 -18.06 -6.43 7.19
N VAL A 140 -18.51 -6.48 5.93
CA VAL A 140 -17.77 -5.94 4.80
C VAL A 140 -18.61 -4.87 4.12
N ALA A 141 -17.98 -3.72 3.85
CA ALA A 141 -18.59 -2.65 3.09
C ALA A 141 -17.68 -2.31 1.89
N LEU A 142 -18.30 -2.19 0.71
CA LEU A 142 -17.65 -1.76 -0.52
C LEU A 142 -17.98 -0.29 -0.76
N TYR A 143 -16.96 0.53 -0.92
CA TYR A 143 -17.06 1.90 -1.42
C TYR A 143 -16.53 1.94 -2.85
N LYS A 144 -17.24 2.63 -3.72
CA LYS A 144 -16.82 2.89 -5.11
C LYS A 144 -16.50 4.37 -5.30
N ASN A 145 -15.50 4.64 -6.13
CA ASN A 145 -15.13 5.99 -6.56
C ASN A 145 -15.65 6.22 -7.97
#